data_ece97e2e4f3fdbeca2cf645cc613f64a
#
_entry.id   ece97e2e4f3fdbeca2cf645cc613f64a
#
_cell.length_a   1.000
_cell.length_b   1.000
_cell.length_c   1.000
_cell.angle_alpha   90.00
_cell.angle_beta   90.00
_cell.angle_gamma   90.00
#
_symmetry.space_group_name_H-M   'P 1'
#
loop_
_entity.id
_entity.type
_entity.pdbx_description
1 polymer ?
#
loop_
_entity_poly.entity_id
_entity_poly.type
_entity_poly.pdbx_seq_one_letter_code
_entity_poly.pdbx_strand_id
1 'polypeptide(L)'
;MSTSFNLAWRLFKHEARRGELTIILLAIVLSVAAVLSLSLFSERLQGALKARSAAFIAADAQLRSDDPINEEWLARAQEEGLATAKQVATRSMVFKGDEMSLVDLRAVNDAYPLKGTVNITDQPFGEKRATAGLPQSGEAWVQSRLFQSLGLSIGDSIDIGDGTFTVTHVLVDIPDAGFSVFNTDPIALINLNDLEKTAITGPGSRARYVGFFAGDAGDIENFNTWLLPQLNDDLHSWRTVEDDESAIGRSVASAERYFLLASLLAIVLAAVSIAVAAQRYAQRHFDPVAIMKTLGATSSTIRKVYLFQILFITGLGIFIGLVIGFIGQQVVVSLVADRVDVSLDVWHWRPLLIAVATGATCALLFSLYPLLQLFSVPPLRVLRKDISANLRSRSIQFVASG
;
A
#
# COMPACT_ATOMS: atom_id res chain seq x y z
N MET A 1 28.49 -21.45 -31.93
CA MET A 1 27.62 -20.47 -31.20
C MET A 1 28.02 -19.02 -31.48
N SER A 2 29.29 -18.70 -31.74
CA SER A 2 29.78 -17.32 -32.00
C SER A 2 29.20 -16.63 -33.24
N THR A 3 29.01 -17.36 -34.34
CA THR A 3 28.54 -16.80 -35.62
C THR A 3 27.07 -16.34 -35.59
N SER A 4 26.19 -17.09 -34.95
CA SER A 4 24.74 -16.72 -34.81
C SER A 4 24.56 -15.50 -33.91
N PHE A 5 25.37 -15.38 -32.85
CA PHE A 5 25.36 -14.24 -31.95
C PHE A 5 25.84 -12.95 -32.63
N ASN A 6 26.97 -13.01 -33.34
CA ASN A 6 27.49 -11.86 -34.07
C ASN A 6 26.52 -11.39 -35.17
N LEU A 7 25.84 -12.32 -35.83
CA LEU A 7 24.84 -12.01 -36.84
C LEU A 7 23.61 -11.34 -36.19
N ALA A 8 23.12 -11.88 -35.05
CA ALA A 8 22.00 -11.31 -34.30
C ALA A 8 22.31 -9.90 -33.81
N TRP A 9 23.51 -9.65 -33.30
CA TRP A 9 23.96 -8.35 -32.84
C TRP A 9 24.06 -7.29 -33.95
N ARG A 10 24.60 -7.70 -35.12
CA ARG A 10 24.68 -6.82 -36.29
C ARG A 10 23.31 -6.46 -36.85
N LEU A 11 22.40 -7.43 -36.92
CA LEU A 11 21.00 -7.21 -37.32
C LEU A 11 20.30 -6.29 -36.34
N PHE A 12 20.46 -6.54 -35.03
CA PHE A 12 19.91 -5.69 -34.01
C PHE A 12 20.32 -4.22 -34.13
N LYS A 13 21.62 -3.96 -34.30
CA LYS A 13 22.15 -2.60 -34.45
C LYS A 13 21.64 -1.91 -35.73
N HIS A 14 21.41 -2.65 -36.78
CA HIS A 14 20.86 -2.12 -38.03
C HIS A 14 19.38 -1.82 -37.92
N GLU A 15 18.59 -2.70 -37.31
CA GLU A 15 17.14 -2.56 -37.12
C GLU A 15 16.79 -1.53 -36.05
N ALA A 16 17.59 -1.41 -35.00
CA ALA A 16 17.43 -0.36 -33.98
C ALA A 16 17.55 1.05 -34.60
N ARG A 17 18.40 1.22 -35.62
CA ARG A 17 18.53 2.48 -36.36
C ARG A 17 17.32 2.78 -37.28
N ARG A 18 16.59 1.77 -37.70
CA ARG A 18 15.39 1.92 -38.56
C ARG A 18 14.10 2.14 -37.78
N GLY A 19 14.14 2.11 -36.45
CA GLY A 19 12.99 2.37 -35.59
C GLY A 19 11.98 1.23 -35.47
N GLU A 20 12.20 0.09 -36.13
CA GLU A 20 11.24 -1.02 -36.12
C GLU A 20 11.14 -1.72 -34.77
N LEU A 21 12.30 -1.90 -34.12
CA LEU A 21 12.40 -2.46 -32.77
C LEU A 21 12.03 -1.47 -31.67
N THR A 22 12.07 -0.17 -31.97
CA THR A 22 11.79 0.90 -31.00
C THR A 22 10.35 0.85 -30.51
N ILE A 23 9.41 0.48 -31.38
CA ILE A 23 7.98 0.38 -31.00
C ILE A 23 7.77 -0.75 -29.99
N ILE A 24 8.39 -1.93 -30.22
CA ILE A 24 8.32 -3.05 -29.29
C ILE A 24 9.02 -2.69 -27.98
N LEU A 25 10.20 -2.09 -28.06
CA LEU A 25 10.95 -1.64 -26.91
C LEU A 25 10.14 -0.65 -26.08
N LEU A 26 9.56 0.39 -26.71
CA LEU A 26 8.73 1.38 -26.02
C LEU A 26 7.48 0.75 -25.39
N ALA A 27 6.84 -0.20 -26.05
CA ALA A 27 5.70 -0.90 -25.50
C ALA A 27 6.07 -1.70 -24.23
N ILE A 28 7.22 -2.40 -24.25
CA ILE A 28 7.72 -3.14 -23.09
C ILE A 28 8.13 -2.17 -21.98
N VAL A 29 8.87 -1.11 -22.30
CA VAL A 29 9.32 -0.09 -21.35
C VAL A 29 8.13 0.54 -20.64
N LEU A 30 7.14 0.99 -21.42
CA LEU A 30 5.95 1.64 -20.87
C LEU A 30 5.13 0.68 -19.97
N SER A 31 5.00 -0.57 -20.43
CA SER A 31 4.32 -1.62 -19.66
C SER A 31 4.98 -1.87 -18.30
N VAL A 32 6.30 -2.15 -18.32
CA VAL A 32 7.04 -2.45 -17.09
C VAL A 32 7.08 -1.24 -16.18
N ALA A 33 7.29 -0.03 -16.73
CA ALA A 33 7.29 1.20 -15.96
C ALA A 33 5.94 1.47 -15.29
N ALA A 34 4.83 1.29 -16.00
CA ALA A 34 3.50 1.49 -15.46
C ALA A 34 3.18 0.48 -14.35
N VAL A 35 3.46 -0.82 -14.58
CA VAL A 35 3.21 -1.87 -13.58
C VAL A 35 4.06 -1.66 -12.33
N LEU A 36 5.36 -1.35 -12.50
CA LEU A 36 6.25 -1.09 -11.37
C LEU A 36 5.84 0.14 -10.58
N SER A 37 5.61 1.26 -11.26
CA SER A 37 5.18 2.50 -10.60
C SER A 37 3.91 2.30 -9.79
N LEU A 38 2.92 1.64 -10.38
CA LEU A 38 1.62 1.43 -9.74
C LEU A 38 1.72 0.45 -8.57
N SER A 39 2.47 -0.66 -8.72
CA SER A 39 2.66 -1.63 -7.66
C SER A 39 3.44 -1.05 -6.48
N LEU A 40 4.53 -0.31 -6.73
CA LEU A 40 5.30 0.36 -5.67
C LEU A 40 4.49 1.43 -4.96
N PHE A 41 3.72 2.22 -5.71
CA PHE A 41 2.84 3.25 -5.13
C PHE A 41 1.75 2.62 -4.26
N SER A 42 1.09 1.56 -4.77
CA SER A 42 0.06 0.82 -4.03
C SER A 42 0.59 0.27 -2.71
N GLU A 43 1.76 -0.37 -2.72
CA GLU A 43 2.36 -0.96 -1.53
C GLU A 43 2.74 0.11 -0.49
N ARG A 44 3.34 1.21 -0.94
CA ARG A 44 3.67 2.34 -0.05
C ARG A 44 2.42 3.00 0.52
N LEU A 45 1.39 3.19 -0.29
CA LEU A 45 0.13 3.77 0.19
C LEU A 45 -0.55 2.86 1.22
N GLN A 46 -0.57 1.55 0.98
CA GLN A 46 -1.09 0.57 1.95
C GLN A 46 -0.29 0.62 3.25
N GLY A 47 1.05 0.63 3.18
CA GLY A 47 1.90 0.76 4.36
C GLY A 47 1.63 2.05 5.15
N ALA A 48 1.51 3.18 4.44
CA ALA A 48 1.18 4.47 5.04
C ALA A 48 -0.22 4.48 5.69
N LEU A 49 -1.22 3.90 5.02
CA LEU A 49 -2.57 3.80 5.55
C LEU A 49 -2.62 2.86 6.78
N LYS A 50 -1.92 1.71 6.73
CA LYS A 50 -1.81 0.80 7.90
C LYS A 50 -1.13 1.49 9.08
N ALA A 51 -0.01 2.18 8.86
CA ALA A 51 0.69 2.91 9.91
C ALA A 51 -0.19 4.01 10.53
N ARG A 52 -0.95 4.73 9.70
CA ARG A 52 -1.88 5.74 10.17
C ARG A 52 -3.07 5.13 10.92
N SER A 53 -3.59 4.00 10.45
CA SER A 53 -4.65 3.26 11.13
C SER A 53 -4.18 2.73 12.48
N ALA A 54 -2.98 2.17 12.57
CA ALA A 54 -2.36 1.73 13.83
C ALA A 54 -2.20 2.90 14.82
N ALA A 55 -1.79 4.08 14.31
CA ALA A 55 -1.73 5.29 15.11
C ALA A 55 -3.13 5.73 15.59
N PHE A 56 -4.18 5.52 14.79
CA PHE A 56 -5.56 5.86 15.18
C PHE A 56 -6.15 4.94 16.23
N ILE A 57 -5.73 3.69 16.32
CA ILE A 57 -6.19 2.75 17.34
C ILE A 57 -5.19 2.58 18.49
N ALA A 58 -4.12 3.39 18.52
CA ALA A 58 -3.05 3.36 19.50
C ALA A 58 -2.22 2.05 19.53
N ALA A 59 -2.44 1.12 18.60
CA ALA A 59 -1.81 -0.20 18.54
C ALA A 59 -1.97 -0.84 17.17
N ASP A 60 -1.47 -2.06 16.96
CA ASP A 60 -1.74 -2.89 15.78
C ASP A 60 -3.02 -3.73 15.95
N ALA A 61 -3.37 -4.07 17.20
CA ALA A 61 -4.62 -4.74 17.56
C ALA A 61 -5.15 -4.24 18.91
N GLN A 62 -6.47 -4.33 19.10
CA GLN A 62 -7.18 -3.99 20.33
C GLN A 62 -8.13 -5.11 20.73
N LEU A 63 -8.13 -5.45 22.01
CA LEU A 63 -9.18 -6.22 22.65
C LEU A 63 -10.05 -5.26 23.47
N ARG A 64 -11.31 -5.13 23.12
CA ARG A 64 -12.30 -4.38 23.90
C ARG A 64 -13.15 -5.35 24.70
N SER A 65 -13.38 -5.06 25.94
CA SER A 65 -14.17 -5.87 26.86
C SER A 65 -15.05 -4.99 27.75
N ASP A 66 -16.23 -5.48 28.09
CA ASP A 66 -17.08 -4.87 29.09
C ASP A 66 -16.70 -5.34 30.52
N ASP A 67 -15.86 -6.37 30.62
CA ASP A 67 -15.29 -6.86 31.89
C ASP A 67 -13.78 -6.61 31.92
N PRO A 68 -13.14 -6.60 33.11
CA PRO A 68 -11.69 -6.50 33.24
C PRO A 68 -10.96 -7.56 32.42
N ILE A 69 -9.95 -7.12 31.65
CA ILE A 69 -9.17 -8.04 30.79
C ILE A 69 -8.34 -8.97 31.68
N ASN A 70 -8.35 -10.27 31.34
CA ASN A 70 -7.56 -11.26 32.05
C ASN A 70 -6.06 -10.97 31.90
N GLU A 71 -5.36 -10.85 33.03
CA GLU A 71 -3.92 -10.58 33.09
C GLU A 71 -3.10 -11.69 32.42
N GLU A 72 -3.59 -12.94 32.42
CA GLU A 72 -2.93 -14.06 31.75
C GLU A 72 -2.84 -13.86 30.24
N TRP A 73 -3.85 -13.21 29.64
CA TRP A 73 -3.82 -12.90 28.18
C TRP A 73 -2.76 -11.87 27.85
N LEU A 74 -2.59 -10.87 28.72
CA LEU A 74 -1.56 -9.84 28.53
C LEU A 74 -0.15 -10.40 28.77
N ALA A 75 0.02 -11.24 29.79
CA ALA A 75 1.28 -11.92 30.07
C ALA A 75 1.68 -12.83 28.89
N ARG A 76 0.72 -13.61 28.37
CA ARG A 76 0.95 -14.46 27.20
C ARG A 76 1.34 -13.66 25.95
N ALA A 77 0.70 -12.54 25.69
CA ALA A 77 1.07 -11.66 24.59
C ALA A 77 2.51 -11.15 24.72
N GLN A 78 2.92 -10.78 25.93
CA GLN A 78 4.31 -10.36 26.20
C GLN A 78 5.32 -11.50 26.02
N GLU A 79 4.99 -12.74 26.43
CA GLU A 79 5.82 -13.92 26.18
C GLU A 79 6.00 -14.19 24.67
N GLU A 80 5.01 -13.89 23.84
CA GLU A 80 5.05 -14.00 22.39
C GLU A 80 5.74 -12.80 21.72
N GLY A 81 6.27 -11.85 22.50
CA GLY A 81 7.04 -10.70 22.01
C GLY A 81 6.20 -9.48 21.66
N LEU A 82 4.89 -9.47 21.97
CA LEU A 82 4.02 -8.33 21.75
C LEU A 82 4.19 -7.29 22.88
N ALA A 83 4.26 -6.01 22.50
CA ALA A 83 4.10 -4.93 23.45
C ALA A 83 2.62 -4.80 23.82
N THR A 84 2.34 -4.54 25.12
CA THR A 84 0.96 -4.43 25.63
C THR A 84 0.75 -3.15 26.41
N ALA A 85 -0.45 -2.57 26.28
CA ALA A 85 -0.91 -1.45 27.10
C ALA A 85 -2.36 -1.66 27.51
N LYS A 86 -2.80 -0.92 28.54
CA LYS A 86 -4.14 -1.01 29.09
C LYS A 86 -4.80 0.36 29.16
N GLN A 87 -6.09 0.38 28.94
CA GLN A 87 -6.93 1.55 29.17
C GLN A 87 -8.27 1.12 29.75
N VAL A 88 -8.81 1.94 30.62
CA VAL A 88 -10.20 1.87 31.04
C VAL A 88 -10.88 3.17 30.63
N ALA A 89 -11.98 3.05 29.90
CA ALA A 89 -12.75 4.17 29.38
C ALA A 89 -14.16 4.15 29.98
N THR A 90 -14.60 5.27 30.53
CA THR A 90 -15.94 5.42 31.05
C THR A 90 -16.40 6.86 30.99
N ARG A 91 -17.71 7.10 31.02
CA ARG A 91 -18.24 8.45 31.21
C ARG A 91 -18.33 8.77 32.67
N SER A 92 -17.86 9.93 33.06
CA SER A 92 -17.91 10.41 34.44
C SER A 92 -18.20 11.90 34.50
N MET A 93 -18.67 12.34 35.65
CA MET A 93 -18.78 13.76 35.96
C MET A 93 -17.48 14.25 36.58
N VAL A 94 -17.03 15.41 36.15
CA VAL A 94 -15.90 16.16 36.73
C VAL A 94 -16.44 17.37 37.41
N PHE A 95 -15.98 17.65 38.63
CA PHE A 95 -16.42 18.76 39.43
C PHE A 95 -15.28 19.74 39.73
N LYS A 96 -15.60 21.02 39.75
CA LYS A 96 -14.76 22.08 40.31
C LYS A 96 -15.66 23.00 41.20
N GLY A 97 -15.66 22.76 42.48
CA GLY A 97 -16.60 23.41 43.38
C GLY A 97 -18.06 23.05 43.02
N ASP A 98 -18.87 24.05 42.69
CA ASP A 98 -20.28 23.87 42.33
C ASP A 98 -20.49 23.61 40.82
N GLU A 99 -19.45 23.76 39.98
CA GLU A 99 -19.54 23.53 38.54
C GLU A 99 -19.24 22.06 38.20
N MET A 100 -19.96 21.53 37.21
CA MET A 100 -19.77 20.15 36.78
C MET A 100 -19.85 20.02 35.26
N SER A 101 -19.14 19.03 34.72
CA SER A 101 -19.16 18.69 33.28
C SER A 101 -19.05 17.20 33.08
N LEU A 102 -19.78 16.65 32.10
CA LEU A 102 -19.63 15.26 31.67
C LEU A 102 -18.38 15.13 30.82
N VAL A 103 -17.58 14.10 31.10
CA VAL A 103 -16.36 13.80 30.37
C VAL A 103 -16.31 12.34 29.93
N ASP A 104 -15.57 12.08 28.84
CA ASP A 104 -15.06 10.74 28.49
C ASP A 104 -13.74 10.53 29.25
N LEU A 105 -13.84 9.87 30.42
CA LEU A 105 -12.68 9.56 31.25
C LEU A 105 -11.89 8.41 30.66
N ARG A 106 -10.59 8.60 30.49
CA ARG A 106 -9.63 7.60 30.02
C ARG A 106 -8.53 7.41 31.04
N ALA A 107 -8.47 6.23 31.63
CA ALA A 107 -7.38 5.85 32.53
C ALA A 107 -6.44 4.92 31.79
N VAL A 108 -5.15 5.29 31.67
CA VAL A 108 -4.13 4.56 30.88
C VAL A 108 -2.95 4.19 31.72
N ASN A 109 -2.30 3.05 31.38
CA ASN A 109 -1.02 2.68 31.96
C ASN A 109 0.14 3.38 31.26
N ASP A 110 1.35 3.29 31.85
CA ASP A 110 2.56 3.98 31.36
C ASP A 110 3.05 3.52 29.98
N ALA A 111 2.60 2.36 29.49
CA ALA A 111 2.94 1.85 28.18
C ALA A 111 2.08 2.42 27.05
N TYR A 112 0.99 3.09 27.35
CA TYR A 112 0.11 3.71 26.34
C TYR A 112 0.73 5.01 25.79
N PRO A 113 0.51 5.37 24.50
CA PRO A 113 0.02 4.53 23.42
C PRO A 113 1.16 3.69 22.83
N LEU A 114 0.87 2.48 22.32
CA LEU A 114 1.87 1.66 21.66
C LEU A 114 2.21 2.17 20.25
N LYS A 115 1.23 2.81 19.59
CA LYS A 115 1.36 3.46 18.28
C LYS A 115 0.68 4.83 18.31
N GLY A 116 1.23 5.78 17.57
CA GLY A 116 0.74 7.16 17.57
C GLY A 116 1.34 8.00 18.71
N THR A 117 0.79 9.18 18.94
CA THR A 117 1.29 10.15 19.93
C THR A 117 0.14 10.85 20.62
N VAL A 118 0.29 11.10 21.91
CA VAL A 118 -0.59 12.00 22.66
C VAL A 118 -0.19 13.43 22.36
N ASN A 119 -1.15 14.28 22.03
CA ASN A 119 -0.90 15.69 21.74
C ASN A 119 -1.45 16.58 22.86
N ILE A 120 -0.61 17.48 23.33
CA ILE A 120 -0.90 18.45 24.37
C ILE A 120 -0.64 19.88 23.89
N THR A 121 -1.11 20.84 24.63
CA THR A 121 -0.77 22.26 24.46
C THR A 121 -0.57 22.91 25.82
N ASP A 122 0.21 24.00 25.87
CA ASP A 122 0.49 24.74 27.09
C ASP A 122 -0.63 25.75 27.43
N GLN A 123 -1.56 26.01 26.48
CA GLN A 123 -2.71 26.88 26.66
C GLN A 123 -3.94 26.33 25.95
N PRO A 124 -5.16 26.54 26.48
CA PRO A 124 -6.38 26.13 25.80
C PRO A 124 -6.43 26.68 24.36
N PHE A 125 -6.67 25.77 23.38
CA PHE A 125 -6.67 26.09 21.94
C PHE A 125 -5.34 26.58 21.35
N GLY A 126 -4.22 26.35 22.03
CA GLY A 126 -2.87 26.69 21.57
C GLY A 126 -2.33 25.71 20.51
N GLU A 127 -1.11 25.94 20.08
CA GLU A 127 -0.43 25.03 19.14
C GLU A 127 -0.19 23.65 19.77
N LYS A 128 -0.52 22.61 19.03
CA LYS A 128 -0.35 21.24 19.49
C LYS A 128 1.12 20.81 19.47
N ARG A 129 1.52 20.08 20.48
CA ARG A 129 2.81 19.46 20.63
C ARG A 129 2.66 17.99 21.01
N ALA A 130 3.32 17.11 20.26
CA ALA A 130 3.39 15.70 20.61
C ALA A 130 4.21 15.50 21.90
N THR A 131 3.73 14.63 22.77
CA THR A 131 4.46 14.27 24.00
C THR A 131 4.56 12.75 24.13
N ALA A 132 5.69 12.28 24.67
CA ALA A 132 5.86 10.90 25.10
C ALA A 132 5.45 10.69 26.58
N GLY A 133 5.21 11.77 27.32
CA GLY A 133 4.76 11.71 28.70
C GLY A 133 3.26 11.38 28.80
N LEU A 134 2.87 10.94 29.99
CA LEU A 134 1.49 10.65 30.39
C LEU A 134 1.22 11.27 31.76
N PRO A 135 -0.07 11.44 32.17
CA PRO A 135 -0.38 11.89 33.52
C PRO A 135 0.24 10.99 34.57
N GLN A 136 0.94 11.60 35.53
CA GLN A 136 1.42 10.87 36.69
C GLN A 136 0.28 10.62 37.69
N SER A 137 0.51 9.78 38.71
CA SER A 137 -0.49 9.56 39.73
C SER A 137 -0.86 10.88 40.41
N GLY A 138 -2.16 11.17 40.48
CA GLY A 138 -2.73 12.42 41.00
C GLY A 138 -2.83 13.55 39.98
N GLU A 139 -2.42 13.35 38.73
CA GLU A 139 -2.56 14.32 37.66
C GLU A 139 -3.70 13.97 36.71
N ALA A 140 -4.29 14.99 36.12
CA ALA A 140 -5.27 14.87 35.03
C ALA A 140 -4.89 15.80 33.87
N TRP A 141 -4.96 15.27 32.63
CA TRP A 141 -4.85 16.07 31.42
C TRP A 141 -6.22 16.16 30.78
N VAL A 142 -6.71 17.38 30.57
CA VAL A 142 -8.10 17.59 30.13
C VAL A 142 -8.17 18.44 28.88
N GLN A 143 -9.15 18.16 28.02
CA GLN A 143 -9.33 18.91 26.79
C GLN A 143 -9.72 20.36 27.00
N SER A 144 -9.31 21.22 26.05
CA SER A 144 -9.55 22.68 26.08
C SER A 144 -10.99 23.10 26.37
N ARG A 145 -11.97 22.29 25.93
CA ARG A 145 -13.40 22.56 26.18
C ARG A 145 -13.76 22.54 27.68
N LEU A 146 -13.08 21.66 28.44
CA LEU A 146 -13.31 21.55 29.88
C LEU A 146 -12.81 22.81 30.62
N PHE A 147 -11.72 23.41 30.14
CA PHE A 147 -11.24 24.69 30.68
C PHE A 147 -12.26 25.81 30.56
N GLN A 148 -13.04 25.84 29.48
CA GLN A 148 -14.09 26.84 29.29
C GLN A 148 -15.34 26.54 30.14
N SER A 149 -15.75 25.26 30.21
CA SER A 149 -16.98 24.89 30.89
C SER A 149 -16.89 24.98 32.42
N LEU A 150 -15.70 24.73 33.00
CA LEU A 150 -15.44 24.71 34.42
C LEU A 150 -14.56 25.88 34.89
N GLY A 151 -14.22 26.82 34.02
CA GLY A 151 -13.31 27.94 34.35
C GLY A 151 -11.96 27.48 34.89
N LEU A 152 -11.36 26.43 34.28
CA LEU A 152 -10.13 25.82 34.76
C LEU A 152 -8.91 26.65 34.37
N SER A 153 -7.88 26.55 35.22
CA SER A 153 -6.50 26.97 34.94
C SER A 153 -5.55 25.80 35.18
N ILE A 154 -4.39 25.79 34.52
CA ILE A 154 -3.34 24.79 34.80
C ILE A 154 -2.92 24.96 36.27
N GLY A 155 -2.85 23.84 36.99
CA GLY A 155 -2.59 23.78 38.42
C GLY A 155 -3.84 23.71 39.30
N ASP A 156 -5.06 23.90 38.76
CA ASP A 156 -6.30 23.74 39.50
C ASP A 156 -6.57 22.28 39.85
N SER A 157 -7.29 22.06 40.93
CA SER A 157 -7.77 20.74 41.34
C SER A 157 -9.17 20.49 40.82
N ILE A 158 -9.42 19.28 40.35
CA ILE A 158 -10.73 18.78 39.91
C ILE A 158 -11.05 17.48 40.62
N ASP A 159 -12.33 17.23 40.89
CA ASP A 159 -12.78 16.00 41.49
C ASP A 159 -13.41 15.09 40.40
N ILE A 160 -12.98 13.83 40.36
CA ILE A 160 -13.46 12.80 39.43
C ILE A 160 -13.90 11.59 40.28
N GLY A 161 -15.19 11.36 40.41
CA GLY A 161 -15.71 10.44 41.42
C GLY A 161 -15.27 10.85 42.83
N ASP A 162 -14.66 9.97 43.59
CA ASP A 162 -14.16 10.23 44.94
C ASP A 162 -12.67 10.72 44.92
N GLY A 163 -12.05 10.78 43.75
CA GLY A 163 -10.64 11.17 43.61
C GLY A 163 -10.46 12.63 43.22
N THR A 164 -9.45 13.29 43.84
CA THR A 164 -9.03 14.66 43.49
C THR A 164 -7.76 14.64 42.67
N PHE A 165 -7.73 15.36 41.55
CA PHE A 165 -6.65 15.41 40.57
C PHE A 165 -6.21 16.83 40.27
N THR A 166 -4.93 17.04 40.05
CA THR A 166 -4.37 18.31 39.59
C THR A 166 -4.30 18.36 38.07
N VAL A 167 -4.85 19.41 37.46
CA VAL A 167 -4.78 19.63 36.01
C VAL A 167 -3.40 20.16 35.66
N THR A 168 -2.57 19.34 34.99
CA THR A 168 -1.19 19.71 34.67
C THR A 168 -0.98 20.11 33.21
N HIS A 169 -1.77 19.57 32.27
CA HIS A 169 -1.65 19.88 30.84
C HIS A 169 -3.02 19.96 30.16
N VAL A 170 -3.06 20.72 29.07
CA VAL A 170 -4.22 20.77 28.20
C VAL A 170 -4.09 19.69 27.13
N LEU A 171 -4.99 18.72 27.15
CA LEU A 171 -5.05 17.64 26.16
C LEU A 171 -5.65 18.16 24.85
N VAL A 172 -5.00 17.88 23.72
CA VAL A 172 -5.56 18.18 22.40
C VAL A 172 -6.26 16.95 21.83
N ASP A 173 -5.54 15.87 21.68
CA ASP A 173 -6.06 14.59 21.20
C ASP A 173 -5.23 13.40 21.72
N ILE A 174 -5.83 12.21 21.65
CA ILE A 174 -5.20 10.92 21.91
C ILE A 174 -5.49 9.97 20.73
N PRO A 175 -4.61 9.00 20.45
CA PRO A 175 -4.75 8.14 19.28
C PRO A 175 -6.10 7.43 19.14
N ASP A 176 -6.61 6.83 20.21
CA ASP A 176 -7.83 6.01 20.19
C ASP A 176 -9.13 6.79 20.53
N ALA A 177 -9.09 8.11 20.53
CA ALA A 177 -10.27 8.94 20.81
C ALA A 177 -11.46 8.66 19.87
N GLY A 178 -11.19 8.11 18.68
CA GLY A 178 -12.17 7.86 17.63
C GLY A 178 -12.75 9.16 17.07
N PHE A 179 -12.96 9.22 15.77
CA PHE A 179 -13.69 10.33 15.17
C PHE A 179 -15.19 10.02 15.24
N SER A 180 -15.85 10.46 16.31
CA SER A 180 -17.31 10.37 16.41
C SER A 180 -17.90 11.77 16.36
N VAL A 181 -18.67 12.06 15.32
CA VAL A 181 -19.43 13.32 15.19
C VAL A 181 -20.47 13.46 16.30
N PHE A 182 -20.81 12.35 16.95
CA PHE A 182 -21.84 12.27 17.98
C PHE A 182 -21.28 12.26 19.41
N ASN A 183 -19.98 12.03 19.61
CA ASN A 183 -19.36 12.07 20.92
C ASN A 183 -18.69 13.43 21.12
N THR A 184 -19.44 14.35 21.75
CA THR A 184 -19.01 15.73 22.02
C THR A 184 -18.44 15.91 23.41
N ASP A 185 -18.43 14.86 24.23
CA ASP A 185 -17.92 14.91 25.60
C ASP A 185 -16.39 15.15 25.58
N PRO A 186 -15.88 16.14 26.33
CA PRO A 186 -14.46 16.39 26.42
C PRO A 186 -13.75 15.20 27.09
N ILE A 187 -12.53 14.90 26.64
CA ILE A 187 -11.72 13.81 27.20
C ILE A 187 -10.95 14.31 28.44
N ALA A 188 -10.97 13.50 29.49
CA ALA A 188 -10.07 13.60 30.63
C ALA A 188 -9.19 12.35 30.71
N LEU A 189 -7.86 12.53 30.70
CA LEU A 189 -6.87 11.46 30.76
C LEU A 189 -6.22 11.44 32.14
N ILE A 190 -6.23 10.27 32.80
CA ILE A 190 -5.60 10.04 34.10
C ILE A 190 -4.73 8.79 34.08
N ASN A 191 -3.91 8.60 35.11
CA ASN A 191 -3.15 7.38 35.29
C ASN A 191 -4.06 6.22 35.72
N LEU A 192 -3.84 5.02 35.16
CA LEU A 192 -4.64 3.82 35.46
C LEU A 192 -4.57 3.43 36.96
N ASN A 193 -3.42 3.68 37.61
CA ASN A 193 -3.25 3.38 39.03
C ASN A 193 -4.16 4.22 39.95
N ASP A 194 -4.68 5.32 39.44
CA ASP A 194 -5.59 6.19 40.22
C ASP A 194 -7.04 5.85 40.00
N LEU A 195 -7.37 4.94 39.08
CA LEU A 195 -8.75 4.62 38.74
C LEU A 195 -9.56 4.10 39.98
N GLU A 196 -8.93 3.27 40.81
CA GLU A 196 -9.56 2.78 42.03
C GLU A 196 -9.93 3.89 43.00
N LYS A 197 -9.12 4.98 43.11
CA LYS A 197 -9.38 6.14 43.95
C LYS A 197 -10.65 6.89 43.54
N THR A 198 -11.03 6.78 42.26
CA THR A 198 -12.23 7.47 41.76
C THR A 198 -13.55 6.78 42.14
N ALA A 199 -13.49 5.51 42.58
CA ALA A 199 -14.63 4.64 42.87
C ALA A 199 -15.66 4.51 41.72
N ILE A 200 -15.33 4.88 40.49
CA ILE A 200 -16.24 4.90 39.34
C ILE A 200 -16.44 3.49 38.75
N THR A 201 -15.48 2.58 38.91
CA THR A 201 -15.51 1.22 38.34
C THR A 201 -16.11 0.21 39.36
N GLY A 202 -17.26 0.49 39.93
CA GLY A 202 -17.99 -0.42 40.83
C GLY A 202 -18.94 -1.36 40.07
N PRO A 203 -19.59 -2.30 40.78
CA PRO A 203 -20.62 -3.18 40.21
C PRO A 203 -21.73 -2.38 39.52
N GLY A 204 -21.97 -2.68 38.23
CA GLY A 204 -22.96 -1.95 37.42
C GLY A 204 -22.39 -0.73 36.68
N SER A 205 -21.09 -0.45 36.78
CA SER A 205 -20.45 0.58 35.94
C SER A 205 -20.47 0.15 34.48
N ARG A 206 -20.56 1.14 33.58
CA ARG A 206 -20.42 0.92 32.12
C ARG A 206 -18.99 1.23 31.66
N ALA A 207 -18.02 0.76 32.45
CA ALA A 207 -16.62 0.91 32.08
C ALA A 207 -16.27 -0.05 30.93
N ARG A 208 -15.50 0.43 29.98
CA ARG A 208 -14.95 -0.38 28.90
C ARG A 208 -13.46 -0.58 29.12
N TYR A 209 -13.04 -1.80 29.13
CA TYR A 209 -11.64 -2.19 29.27
C TYR A 209 -11.03 -2.44 27.88
N VAL A 210 -9.87 -1.86 27.63
CA VAL A 210 -9.18 -1.98 26.35
C VAL A 210 -7.76 -2.45 26.57
N GLY A 211 -7.42 -3.60 25.99
CA GLY A 211 -6.06 -4.09 25.84
C GLY A 211 -5.52 -3.72 24.46
N PHE A 212 -4.35 -3.14 24.43
CA PHE A 212 -3.64 -2.78 23.20
C PHE A 212 -2.50 -3.74 22.99
N PHE A 213 -2.26 -4.13 21.72
CA PHE A 213 -1.22 -5.06 21.34
C PHE A 213 -0.48 -4.50 20.12
N ALA A 214 0.86 -4.51 20.17
CA ALA A 214 1.70 -4.09 19.05
C ALA A 214 2.89 -5.03 18.88
N GLY A 215 3.18 -5.36 17.62
CA GLY A 215 4.27 -6.27 17.25
C GLY A 215 4.27 -6.58 15.77
N ASP A 216 4.99 -7.62 15.38
CA ASP A 216 4.97 -8.10 14.00
C ASP A 216 3.62 -8.73 13.64
N ALA A 217 3.18 -8.55 12.39
CA ALA A 217 1.88 -9.05 11.93
C ALA A 217 1.71 -10.57 12.14
N GLY A 218 2.80 -11.34 12.03
CA GLY A 218 2.78 -12.78 12.27
C GLY A 218 2.54 -13.14 13.74
N ASP A 219 3.12 -12.39 14.66
CA ASP A 219 2.97 -12.62 16.11
C ASP A 219 1.55 -12.23 16.56
N ILE A 220 1.00 -11.13 16.01
CA ILE A 220 -0.38 -10.73 16.25
C ILE A 220 -1.38 -11.77 15.76
N GLU A 221 -1.16 -12.35 14.58
CA GLU A 221 -2.02 -13.40 14.01
C GLU A 221 -1.95 -14.70 14.83
N ASN A 222 -0.75 -15.08 15.29
CA ASN A 222 -0.56 -16.23 16.16
C ASN A 222 -1.29 -16.04 17.49
N PHE A 223 -1.11 -14.88 18.10
CA PHE A 223 -1.79 -14.53 19.36
C PHE A 223 -3.31 -14.48 19.19
N ASN A 224 -3.80 -13.89 18.09
CA ASN A 224 -5.21 -13.83 17.74
C ASN A 224 -5.81 -15.24 17.62
N THR A 225 -5.14 -16.16 16.91
CA THR A 225 -5.59 -17.54 16.73
C THR A 225 -5.72 -18.28 18.08
N TRP A 226 -4.82 -18.01 19.01
CA TRP A 226 -4.87 -18.57 20.36
C TRP A 226 -5.94 -17.92 21.23
N LEU A 227 -6.13 -16.60 21.11
CA LEU A 227 -7.04 -15.82 21.96
C LEU A 227 -8.52 -16.02 21.56
N LEU A 228 -8.83 -16.03 20.25
CA LEU A 228 -10.21 -16.07 19.73
C LEU A 228 -11.09 -17.14 20.37
N PRO A 229 -10.66 -18.42 20.57
CA PRO A 229 -11.48 -19.44 21.20
C PRO A 229 -11.80 -19.18 22.68
N GLN A 230 -11.11 -18.25 23.32
CA GLN A 230 -11.30 -17.89 24.73
C GLN A 230 -12.18 -16.66 24.92
N LEU A 231 -12.45 -15.94 23.82
CA LEU A 231 -13.30 -14.76 23.85
C LEU A 231 -14.79 -15.15 23.87
N ASN A 232 -15.56 -14.34 24.57
CA ASN A 232 -17.02 -14.38 24.48
C ASN A 232 -17.46 -13.21 23.59
N ASP A 233 -18.07 -13.50 22.47
CA ASP A 233 -18.49 -12.51 21.46
C ASP A 233 -19.49 -11.45 22.02
N ASP A 234 -20.22 -11.78 23.08
CA ASP A 234 -21.14 -10.85 23.72
C ASP A 234 -20.42 -9.78 24.57
N LEU A 235 -19.22 -10.10 25.09
CA LEU A 235 -18.45 -9.26 26.02
C LEU A 235 -17.18 -8.71 25.40
N HIS A 236 -16.60 -9.43 24.44
CA HIS A 236 -15.29 -9.14 23.89
C HIS A 236 -15.37 -8.80 22.40
N SER A 237 -14.57 -7.84 21.98
CA SER A 237 -14.43 -7.48 20.56
C SER A 237 -12.94 -7.31 20.25
N TRP A 238 -12.39 -8.26 19.51
CA TRP A 238 -11.04 -8.13 18.94
C TRP A 238 -11.10 -7.29 17.67
N ARG A 239 -10.22 -6.33 17.56
CA ARG A 239 -10.11 -5.44 16.38
C ARG A 239 -8.67 -5.27 15.97
N THR A 240 -8.42 -5.40 14.68
CA THR A 240 -7.11 -5.14 14.07
C THR A 240 -7.18 -3.93 13.15
N VAL A 241 -6.03 -3.44 12.74
CA VAL A 241 -5.91 -2.37 11.72
C VAL A 241 -6.52 -2.81 10.39
N GLU A 242 -6.56 -4.12 10.12
CA GLU A 242 -7.02 -4.72 8.87
C GLU A 242 -8.52 -5.01 8.85
N ASP A 243 -9.22 -4.86 9.98
CA ASP A 243 -10.64 -5.16 10.05
C ASP A 243 -11.46 -4.25 9.13
N ASP A 244 -12.15 -4.87 8.17
CA ASP A 244 -13.02 -4.22 7.18
C ASP A 244 -14.19 -3.43 7.80
N GLU A 245 -14.52 -3.67 9.06
CA GLU A 245 -15.63 -2.98 9.75
C GLU A 245 -15.29 -1.54 10.12
N SER A 246 -14.00 -1.18 10.20
CA SER A 246 -13.61 0.21 10.42
C SER A 246 -13.84 1.04 9.14
N ALA A 247 -14.22 2.32 9.29
CA ALA A 247 -14.38 3.23 8.14
C ALA A 247 -13.08 3.38 7.34
N ILE A 248 -11.93 3.27 8.04
CA ILE A 248 -10.60 3.35 7.45
C ILE A 248 -10.26 2.04 6.71
N GLY A 249 -10.53 0.88 7.32
CA GLY A 249 -10.33 -0.44 6.70
C GLY A 249 -11.10 -0.57 5.37
N ARG A 250 -12.37 -0.16 5.34
CA ARG A 250 -13.17 -0.12 4.10
C ARG A 250 -12.57 0.79 3.04
N SER A 251 -12.03 1.94 3.42
CA SER A 251 -11.37 2.86 2.49
C SER A 251 -10.09 2.27 1.93
N VAL A 252 -9.28 1.59 2.76
CA VAL A 252 -8.06 0.89 2.35
C VAL A 252 -8.38 -0.25 1.38
N ALA A 253 -9.32 -1.12 1.73
CA ALA A 253 -9.76 -2.22 0.88
C ALA A 253 -10.34 -1.74 -0.47
N SER A 254 -11.08 -0.63 -0.46
CA SER A 254 -11.58 -0.03 -1.70
C SER A 254 -10.45 0.52 -2.56
N ALA A 255 -9.48 1.22 -1.97
CA ALA A 255 -8.30 1.72 -2.68
C ALA A 255 -7.50 0.56 -3.31
N GLU A 256 -7.29 -0.53 -2.57
CA GLU A 256 -6.61 -1.72 -3.07
C GLU A 256 -7.30 -2.32 -4.30
N ARG A 257 -8.63 -2.46 -4.27
CA ARG A 257 -9.41 -2.93 -5.43
C ARG A 257 -9.25 -2.04 -6.64
N TYR A 258 -9.26 -0.71 -6.47
CA TYR A 258 -9.04 0.23 -7.58
C TYR A 258 -7.62 0.12 -8.16
N PHE A 259 -6.59 -0.04 -7.32
CA PHE A 259 -5.22 -0.24 -7.79
C PHE A 259 -5.04 -1.57 -8.52
N LEU A 260 -5.66 -2.65 -8.05
CA LEU A 260 -5.66 -3.94 -8.74
C LEU A 260 -6.34 -3.83 -10.12
N LEU A 261 -7.49 -3.17 -10.21
CA LEU A 261 -8.18 -2.95 -11.49
C LEU A 261 -7.36 -2.09 -12.44
N ALA A 262 -6.74 -1.02 -11.94
CA ALA A 262 -5.87 -0.15 -12.75
C ALA A 262 -4.63 -0.90 -13.25
N SER A 263 -4.00 -1.74 -12.42
CA SER A 263 -2.87 -2.58 -12.83
C SER A 263 -3.27 -3.60 -13.88
N LEU A 264 -4.43 -4.24 -13.72
CA LEU A 264 -4.96 -5.19 -14.70
C LEU A 264 -5.20 -4.51 -16.05
N LEU A 265 -5.81 -3.31 -16.04
CA LEU A 265 -6.01 -2.54 -17.26
C LEU A 265 -4.69 -2.17 -17.93
N ALA A 266 -3.71 -1.71 -17.15
CA ALA A 266 -2.38 -1.39 -17.66
C ALA A 266 -1.69 -2.60 -18.31
N ILE A 267 -1.79 -3.78 -17.67
CA ILE A 267 -1.26 -5.05 -18.21
C ILE A 267 -1.94 -5.40 -19.54
N VAL A 268 -3.27 -5.30 -19.61
CA VAL A 268 -4.02 -5.60 -20.85
C VAL A 268 -3.64 -4.65 -21.99
N LEU A 269 -3.57 -3.35 -21.72
CA LEU A 269 -3.15 -2.37 -22.73
C LEU A 269 -1.72 -2.61 -23.21
N ALA A 270 -0.84 -2.97 -22.28
CA ALA A 270 0.54 -3.34 -22.61
C ALA A 270 0.61 -4.59 -23.49
N ALA A 271 -0.12 -5.64 -23.11
CA ALA A 271 -0.19 -6.88 -23.87
C ALA A 271 -0.67 -6.65 -25.31
N VAL A 272 -1.74 -5.87 -25.49
CA VAL A 272 -2.25 -5.50 -26.82
C VAL A 272 -1.20 -4.69 -27.61
N SER A 273 -0.55 -3.72 -26.98
CA SER A 273 0.49 -2.90 -27.60
C SER A 273 1.66 -3.76 -28.09
N ILE A 274 2.13 -4.67 -27.25
CA ILE A 274 3.22 -5.62 -27.59
C ILE A 274 2.79 -6.55 -28.73
N ALA A 275 1.56 -7.09 -28.69
CA ALA A 275 1.05 -7.98 -29.72
C ALA A 275 0.96 -7.28 -31.10
N VAL A 276 0.42 -6.06 -31.16
CA VAL A 276 0.33 -5.27 -32.38
C VAL A 276 1.73 -4.91 -32.91
N ALA A 277 2.63 -4.51 -32.03
CA ALA A 277 4.01 -4.19 -32.41
C ALA A 277 4.76 -5.43 -32.94
N ALA A 278 4.63 -6.57 -32.27
CA ALA A 278 5.25 -7.84 -32.68
C ALA A 278 4.65 -8.36 -34.02
N GLN A 279 3.35 -8.18 -34.23
CA GLN A 279 2.70 -8.54 -35.51
C GLN A 279 3.23 -7.68 -36.67
N ARG A 280 3.37 -6.38 -36.48
CA ARG A 280 3.95 -5.47 -37.49
C ARG A 280 5.40 -5.82 -37.77
N TYR A 281 6.16 -6.10 -36.73
CA TYR A 281 7.55 -6.55 -36.85
C TYR A 281 7.65 -7.83 -37.67
N ALA A 282 6.88 -8.87 -37.35
CA ALA A 282 6.86 -10.12 -38.09
C ALA A 282 6.50 -9.95 -39.58
N GLN A 283 5.46 -9.14 -39.87
CA GLN A 283 5.06 -8.88 -41.28
C GLN A 283 6.15 -8.25 -42.10
N ARG A 284 6.93 -7.32 -41.55
CA ARG A 284 8.04 -6.66 -42.25
C ARG A 284 9.23 -7.58 -42.45
N HIS A 285 9.39 -8.60 -41.60
CA HIS A 285 10.52 -9.53 -41.66
C HIS A 285 10.24 -10.80 -42.51
N PHE A 286 9.04 -10.94 -43.09
CA PHE A 286 8.76 -12.08 -43.97
C PHE A 286 9.68 -12.15 -45.21
N ASP A 287 9.92 -11.03 -45.88
CA ASP A 287 10.77 -11.00 -47.08
C ASP A 287 12.24 -11.21 -46.74
N PRO A 288 12.87 -10.56 -45.73
CA PRO A 288 14.22 -10.87 -45.28
C PRO A 288 14.43 -12.35 -44.90
N VAL A 289 13.44 -12.95 -44.18
CA VAL A 289 13.52 -14.37 -43.82
C VAL A 289 13.43 -15.29 -45.04
N ALA A 290 12.57 -14.98 -46.03
CA ALA A 290 12.48 -15.75 -47.26
C ALA A 290 13.79 -15.69 -48.04
N ILE A 291 14.44 -14.53 -48.12
CA ILE A 291 15.77 -14.36 -48.77
C ILE A 291 16.85 -15.16 -48.03
N MET A 292 16.86 -15.11 -46.68
CA MET A 292 17.83 -15.92 -45.93
C MET A 292 17.66 -17.42 -46.16
N LYS A 293 16.41 -17.90 -46.29
CA LYS A 293 16.11 -19.31 -46.60
C LYS A 293 16.58 -19.70 -48.04
N THR A 294 16.39 -18.81 -49.01
CA THR A 294 16.92 -19.07 -50.40
C THR A 294 18.44 -19.10 -50.47
N LEU A 295 19.12 -18.34 -49.61
CA LEU A 295 20.57 -18.35 -49.44
C LEU A 295 21.10 -19.54 -48.61
N GLY A 296 20.24 -20.47 -48.21
CA GLY A 296 20.63 -21.72 -47.54
C GLY A 296 20.60 -21.64 -45.99
N ALA A 297 20.05 -20.58 -45.40
CA ALA A 297 19.93 -20.53 -43.95
C ALA A 297 18.87 -21.53 -43.45
N THR A 298 19.24 -22.35 -42.46
CA THR A 298 18.32 -23.32 -41.87
C THR A 298 17.28 -22.64 -41.00
N SER A 299 16.08 -23.20 -40.95
CA SER A 299 15.00 -22.68 -40.07
C SER A 299 15.42 -22.61 -38.59
N SER A 300 16.32 -23.50 -38.14
CA SER A 300 16.88 -23.49 -36.79
C SER A 300 17.74 -22.27 -36.53
N THR A 301 18.61 -21.89 -37.52
CA THR A 301 19.45 -20.71 -37.41
C THR A 301 18.61 -19.42 -37.35
N ILE A 302 17.62 -19.32 -38.22
CA ILE A 302 16.71 -18.18 -38.26
C ILE A 302 15.96 -18.05 -36.93
N ARG A 303 15.43 -19.19 -36.41
CA ARG A 303 14.73 -19.20 -35.10
C ARG A 303 15.64 -18.69 -33.98
N LYS A 304 16.87 -19.17 -33.89
CA LYS A 304 17.83 -18.75 -32.86
C LYS A 304 18.13 -17.25 -32.92
N VAL A 305 18.33 -16.70 -34.13
CA VAL A 305 18.63 -15.29 -34.35
C VAL A 305 17.46 -14.40 -33.86
N TYR A 306 16.23 -14.68 -34.29
CA TYR A 306 15.06 -13.87 -33.91
C TYR A 306 14.64 -14.05 -32.46
N LEU A 307 14.75 -15.26 -31.91
CA LEU A 307 14.49 -15.47 -30.47
C LEU A 307 15.52 -14.73 -29.62
N PHE A 308 16.80 -14.77 -29.98
CA PHE A 308 17.83 -14.02 -29.26
C PHE A 308 17.60 -12.52 -29.32
N GLN A 309 17.19 -12.00 -30.47
CA GLN A 309 16.90 -10.59 -30.68
C GLN A 309 15.73 -10.12 -29.79
N ILE A 310 14.64 -10.89 -29.73
CA ILE A 310 13.51 -10.57 -28.86
C ILE A 310 13.87 -10.68 -27.40
N LEU A 311 14.60 -11.72 -26.99
CA LEU A 311 15.06 -11.86 -25.62
C LEU A 311 15.91 -10.66 -25.18
N PHE A 312 16.78 -10.19 -26.09
CA PHE A 312 17.63 -9.03 -25.84
C PHE A 312 16.82 -7.72 -25.70
N ILE A 313 15.84 -7.51 -26.62
CA ILE A 313 14.94 -6.33 -26.56
C ILE A 313 14.08 -6.38 -25.31
N THR A 314 13.56 -7.56 -24.96
CA THR A 314 12.77 -7.75 -23.74
C THR A 314 13.60 -7.43 -22.50
N GLY A 315 14.81 -7.96 -22.39
CA GLY A 315 15.73 -7.66 -21.29
C GLY A 315 16.07 -6.17 -21.17
N LEU A 316 16.39 -5.54 -22.31
CA LEU A 316 16.66 -4.11 -22.36
C LEU A 316 15.43 -3.27 -22.03
N GLY A 317 14.27 -3.65 -22.54
CA GLY A 317 12.99 -2.98 -22.26
C GLY A 317 12.59 -3.09 -20.80
N ILE A 318 12.75 -4.27 -20.18
CA ILE A 318 12.52 -4.47 -18.74
C ILE A 318 13.47 -3.57 -17.94
N PHE A 319 14.76 -3.60 -18.23
CA PHE A 319 15.76 -2.80 -17.52
C PHE A 319 15.43 -1.29 -17.57
N ILE A 320 15.19 -0.75 -18.76
CA ILE A 320 14.83 0.66 -18.94
C ILE A 320 13.48 0.96 -18.27
N GLY A 321 12.50 0.05 -18.40
CA GLY A 321 11.18 0.17 -17.78
C GLY A 321 11.26 0.21 -16.26
N LEU A 322 12.11 -0.60 -15.63
CA LEU A 322 12.35 -0.57 -14.19
C LEU A 322 12.94 0.77 -13.75
N VAL A 323 13.92 1.29 -14.46
CA VAL A 323 14.54 2.59 -14.15
C VAL A 323 13.50 3.72 -14.27
N ILE A 324 12.76 3.78 -15.37
CA ILE A 324 11.74 4.81 -15.59
C ILE A 324 10.60 4.67 -14.59
N GLY A 325 10.15 3.44 -14.31
CA GLY A 325 9.09 3.17 -13.33
C GLY A 325 9.48 3.59 -11.91
N PHE A 326 10.73 3.34 -11.53
CA PHE A 326 11.26 3.77 -10.24
C PHE A 326 11.36 5.30 -10.13
N ILE A 327 11.88 5.97 -11.17
CA ILE A 327 11.95 7.44 -11.20
C ILE A 327 10.53 8.03 -11.19
N GLY A 328 9.62 7.52 -12.01
CA GLY A 328 8.24 7.99 -12.07
C GLY A 328 7.54 7.87 -10.73
N GLN A 329 7.73 6.76 -10.02
CA GLN A 329 7.18 6.57 -8.69
C GLN A 329 7.77 7.55 -7.68
N GLN A 330 9.08 7.83 -7.72
CA GLN A 330 9.70 8.82 -6.82
C GLN A 330 9.11 10.23 -7.04
N VAL A 331 8.84 10.62 -8.28
CA VAL A 331 8.17 11.89 -8.60
C VAL A 331 6.75 11.93 -8.01
N VAL A 332 5.98 10.86 -8.16
CA VAL A 332 4.63 10.79 -7.58
C VAL A 332 4.67 10.88 -6.06
N VAL A 333 5.59 10.14 -5.43
CA VAL A 333 5.77 10.17 -3.98
C VAL A 333 6.16 11.56 -3.49
N SER A 334 7.10 12.25 -4.15
CA SER A 334 7.49 13.60 -3.74
C SER A 334 6.35 14.62 -3.82
N LEU A 335 5.47 14.49 -4.82
CA LEU A 335 4.29 15.37 -4.95
C LEU A 335 3.22 15.12 -3.88
N VAL A 336 3.16 13.89 -3.35
CA VAL A 336 2.19 13.48 -2.32
C VAL A 336 2.76 13.67 -0.92
N ALA A 337 4.06 13.46 -0.71
CA ALA A 337 4.72 13.58 0.58
C ALA A 337 4.56 14.97 1.21
N ASP A 338 4.56 16.03 0.41
CA ASP A 338 4.34 17.41 0.88
C ASP A 338 2.90 17.64 1.44
N ARG A 339 1.99 16.71 1.16
CA ARG A 339 0.57 16.78 1.58
C ARG A 339 0.20 15.76 2.65
N VAL A 340 1.00 14.71 2.81
CA VAL A 340 0.73 13.59 3.71
C VAL A 340 1.99 13.36 4.54
N ASP A 341 1.91 13.72 5.81
CA ASP A 341 3.00 13.64 6.79
C ASP A 341 3.26 12.17 7.19
N VAL A 342 3.68 11.36 6.23
CA VAL A 342 3.93 9.92 6.42
C VAL A 342 5.27 9.56 5.78
N SER A 343 6.14 8.92 6.56
CA SER A 343 7.37 8.32 6.07
C SER A 343 7.04 7.14 5.14
N LEU A 344 7.18 7.39 3.83
CA LEU A 344 6.91 6.41 2.77
C LEU A 344 8.13 5.49 2.48
N ASP A 345 8.92 5.20 3.50
CA ASP A 345 10.27 4.64 3.34
C ASP A 345 10.34 3.12 3.56
N VAL A 346 9.45 2.37 2.90
CA VAL A 346 9.51 0.90 2.95
C VAL A 346 9.92 0.36 1.58
N TRP A 347 11.16 -0.14 1.48
CA TRP A 347 11.66 -0.85 0.31
C TRP A 347 11.23 -2.31 0.37
N HIS A 348 10.33 -2.73 -0.53
CA HIS A 348 9.98 -4.13 -0.72
C HIS A 348 10.41 -4.60 -2.12
N TRP A 349 10.95 -5.80 -2.22
CA TRP A 349 11.41 -6.40 -3.48
C TRP A 349 10.29 -7.08 -4.28
N ARG A 350 9.14 -7.31 -3.64
CA ARG A 350 7.96 -7.95 -4.26
C ARG A 350 7.46 -7.21 -5.51
N PRO A 351 7.25 -5.88 -5.53
CA PRO A 351 6.82 -5.14 -6.73
C PRO A 351 7.78 -5.26 -7.89
N LEU A 352 9.09 -5.31 -7.61
CA LEU A 352 10.11 -5.50 -8.62
C LEU A 352 9.95 -6.85 -9.34
N LEU A 353 9.76 -7.93 -8.57
CA LEU A 353 9.54 -9.26 -9.14
C LEU A 353 8.25 -9.32 -9.96
N ILE A 354 7.17 -8.74 -9.47
CA ILE A 354 5.88 -8.69 -10.17
C ILE A 354 6.04 -7.95 -11.50
N ALA A 355 6.68 -6.79 -11.51
CA ALA A 355 6.91 -6.02 -12.74
C ALA A 355 7.79 -6.77 -13.76
N VAL A 356 8.88 -7.41 -13.31
CA VAL A 356 9.76 -8.22 -14.16
C VAL A 356 9.02 -9.44 -14.71
N ALA A 357 8.31 -10.18 -13.84
CA ALA A 357 7.56 -11.38 -14.25
C ALA A 357 6.46 -11.01 -15.25
N THR A 358 5.68 -9.96 -14.97
CA THR A 358 4.61 -9.49 -15.85
C THR A 358 5.16 -9.01 -17.19
N GLY A 359 6.21 -8.18 -17.16
CA GLY A 359 6.85 -7.68 -18.38
C GLY A 359 7.46 -8.80 -19.24
N ALA A 360 8.15 -9.76 -18.63
CA ALA A 360 8.71 -10.92 -19.31
C ALA A 360 7.60 -11.81 -19.89
N THR A 361 6.58 -12.12 -19.12
CA THR A 361 5.45 -12.96 -19.54
C THR A 361 4.69 -12.31 -20.70
N CYS A 362 4.34 -11.03 -20.60
CA CYS A 362 3.68 -10.29 -21.67
C CYS A 362 4.54 -10.23 -22.94
N ALA A 363 5.84 -9.87 -22.81
CA ALA A 363 6.72 -9.78 -23.95
C ALA A 363 6.89 -11.14 -24.65
N LEU A 364 7.08 -12.22 -23.91
CA LEU A 364 7.28 -13.55 -24.48
C LEU A 364 5.99 -14.11 -25.10
N LEU A 365 4.87 -14.11 -24.36
CA LEU A 365 3.62 -14.70 -24.85
C LEU A 365 3.08 -13.96 -26.09
N PHE A 366 3.04 -12.64 -26.05
CA PHE A 366 2.44 -11.86 -27.14
C PHE A 366 3.39 -11.64 -28.34
N SER A 367 4.71 -11.80 -28.16
CA SER A 367 5.65 -11.79 -29.28
C SER A 367 5.84 -13.17 -29.91
N LEU A 368 5.60 -14.27 -29.18
CA LEU A 368 5.88 -15.62 -29.65
C LEU A 368 5.01 -16.03 -30.83
N TYR A 369 3.71 -15.73 -30.79
CA TYR A 369 2.77 -16.10 -31.85
C TYR A 369 3.11 -15.47 -33.21
N PRO A 370 3.33 -14.14 -33.35
CA PRO A 370 3.76 -13.54 -34.61
C PRO A 370 5.10 -14.08 -35.12
N LEU A 371 6.01 -14.42 -34.19
CA LEU A 371 7.30 -15.00 -34.56
C LEU A 371 7.19 -16.44 -35.08
N LEU A 372 6.31 -17.24 -34.51
CA LEU A 372 6.08 -18.59 -35.05
C LEU A 372 5.58 -18.54 -36.50
N GLN A 373 4.77 -17.53 -36.85
CA GLN A 373 4.37 -17.29 -38.26
C GLN A 373 5.56 -16.95 -39.15
N LEU A 374 6.56 -16.22 -38.64
CA LEU A 374 7.76 -15.88 -39.38
C LEU A 374 8.57 -17.14 -39.79
N PHE A 375 8.58 -18.16 -38.94
CA PHE A 375 9.32 -19.39 -39.21
C PHE A 375 8.66 -20.31 -40.26
N SER A 376 7.35 -20.16 -40.46
CA SER A 376 6.58 -20.94 -41.45
C SER A 376 6.58 -20.36 -42.87
N VAL A 377 7.24 -19.22 -43.09
CA VAL A 377 7.27 -18.55 -44.40
C VAL A 377 7.99 -19.45 -45.47
N PRO A 378 7.28 -19.79 -46.58
CA PRO A 378 7.89 -20.59 -47.66
C PRO A 378 8.89 -19.76 -48.48
N PRO A 379 9.99 -20.39 -48.95
CA PRO A 379 11.02 -19.69 -49.74
C PRO A 379 10.48 -19.09 -51.06
N LEU A 380 9.44 -19.73 -51.63
CA LEU A 380 8.85 -19.33 -52.93
C LEU A 380 8.08 -17.98 -52.86
N ARG A 381 7.88 -17.40 -51.68
CA ARG A 381 7.19 -16.12 -51.54
C ARG A 381 7.85 -14.96 -52.25
N VAL A 382 9.18 -14.97 -52.34
CA VAL A 382 9.96 -13.94 -53.05
C VAL A 382 9.66 -13.96 -54.55
N LEU A 383 9.58 -15.14 -55.17
CA LEU A 383 9.27 -15.30 -56.58
C LEU A 383 7.85 -14.91 -56.98
N ARG A 384 6.89 -15.10 -56.06
CA ARG A 384 5.47 -14.81 -56.34
C ARG A 384 5.16 -13.31 -56.29
N LYS A 385 5.95 -12.52 -55.54
CA LYS A 385 5.75 -11.08 -55.42
C LYS A 385 6.17 -10.34 -56.69
N ASP A 386 7.21 -10.79 -57.37
CA ASP A 386 7.66 -10.25 -58.63
C ASP A 386 6.63 -10.50 -59.78
N ILE A 387 5.94 -11.64 -59.76
CA ILE A 387 4.88 -11.97 -60.73
C ILE A 387 3.62 -11.07 -60.50
N SER A 388 3.25 -10.82 -59.24
CA SER A 388 2.10 -9.99 -58.94
C SER A 388 2.34 -8.49 -59.15
N ALA A 389 3.59 -8.03 -58.95
CA ALA A 389 3.96 -6.64 -59.27
C ALA A 389 3.99 -6.38 -60.77
N ASN A 390 4.49 -7.33 -61.57
CA ASN A 390 4.48 -7.25 -63.01
C ASN A 390 3.08 -7.32 -63.63
N LEU A 391 2.13 -8.07 -63.04
CA LEU A 391 0.76 -8.11 -63.48
C LEU A 391 -0.01 -6.81 -63.18
N ARG A 392 0.30 -6.21 -62.00
CA ARG A 392 -0.35 -4.92 -61.63
C ARG A 392 0.15 -3.73 -62.42
N SER A 393 1.45 -3.71 -62.78
CA SER A 393 2.00 -2.69 -63.71
C SER A 393 1.48 -2.81 -65.13
N ARG A 394 1.23 -4.03 -65.62
CA ARG A 394 0.61 -4.27 -66.93
C ARG A 394 -0.87 -3.86 -66.97
N SER A 395 -1.63 -4.13 -65.87
CA SER A 395 -3.06 -3.72 -65.83
C SER A 395 -3.21 -2.19 -65.77
N ILE A 396 -2.30 -1.47 -65.13
CA ILE A 396 -2.33 0.00 -65.06
C ILE A 396 -1.95 0.59 -66.41
N GLN A 397 -1.02 -0.02 -67.18
CA GLN A 397 -0.69 0.43 -68.53
C GLN A 397 -1.82 0.18 -69.55
N PHE A 398 -2.59 -0.91 -69.41
CA PHE A 398 -3.77 -1.16 -70.25
C PHE A 398 -4.95 -0.20 -70.01
N VAL A 399 -5.09 0.32 -68.80
CA VAL A 399 -6.16 1.30 -68.46
C VAL A 399 -5.76 2.73 -68.82
N ALA A 400 -4.45 3.01 -68.99
CA ALA A 400 -3.94 4.32 -69.37
C ALA A 400 -3.77 4.49 -70.92
N SER A 401 -3.95 3.44 -71.68
CA SER A 401 -3.81 3.44 -73.17
C SER A 401 -5.10 3.18 -73.94
N GLY A 402 -6.25 3.12 -73.29
CA GLY A 402 -7.60 3.12 -73.81
C GLY A 402 -8.36 4.35 -73.33
#